data_d74c0aacac5f9e24652c21c41f07f579
#
_entry.id   d74c0aacac5f9e24652c21c41f07f579
#
_cell.length_a   1.000
_cell.length_b   1.000
_cell.length_c   1.000
_cell.angle_alpha   90.00
_cell.angle_beta   90.00
_cell.angle_gamma   90.00
#
_symmetry.space_group_name_H-M   'P 1'
#
loop_
_entity.id
_entity.type
_entity.pdbx_description
1 polymer ?
#
loop_
_entity_poly.entity_id
_entity_poly.type
_entity_poly.pdbx_seq_one_letter_code
_entity_poly.pdbx_strand_id
1 'polypeptide(L)'
;MRRFLKNSLLILTALFSLKSWAGEPQAGYATVDWSVAETLIALEQPPLAVGDMKSYQTWMIEPQLPEGTLDLGIRLQPNMELIAMLPHFVNAQPLTFIHSAFYAALNDKLAPYGNVYNVEFYKAGNAWENVVAATQEIGRIIDKPEAVQKLLANYSQDIAKYQPLLQPFTDRPVALVQFIDTRHLRIYGENSLLGAVIQQLGFKNAYLPEVNYWGFQNIEITELAKLPKNTRFVVIKPYPHNIAAALTHNTLWQQLPLAKEPLILPAVWTFGAIPSAQRFVSIFANGLLHGGETW
;
A
#
# COMPACT_ATOMS: atom_id res chain seq x y z
N MET A 1 -51.91 -42.83 -60.10
CA MET A 1 -50.51 -42.91 -59.58
C MET A 1 -50.14 -41.57 -58.98
N ARG A 2 -50.27 -41.40 -57.69
CA ARG A 2 -49.81 -40.18 -56.97
C ARG A 2 -48.94 -40.61 -55.76
N ARG A 3 -47.64 -40.31 -55.83
CA ARG A 3 -46.68 -40.53 -54.75
C ARG A 3 -46.87 -39.44 -53.72
N PHE A 4 -47.17 -39.80 -52.48
CA PHE A 4 -47.08 -38.91 -51.29
C PHE A 4 -45.66 -38.93 -50.72
N LEU A 5 -44.98 -37.83 -50.81
CA LEU A 5 -43.77 -37.59 -50.05
C LEU A 5 -44.16 -37.23 -48.59
N LYS A 6 -43.67 -38.00 -47.64
CA LYS A 6 -43.72 -37.68 -46.21
C LYS A 6 -42.48 -36.85 -45.86
N ASN A 7 -42.69 -35.60 -45.58
CA ASN A 7 -41.66 -34.76 -44.99
C ASN A 7 -41.60 -35.03 -43.49
N SER A 8 -40.50 -35.66 -43.00
CA SER A 8 -40.19 -35.77 -41.59
C SER A 8 -39.43 -34.53 -41.15
N LEU A 9 -40.08 -33.69 -40.38
CA LEU A 9 -39.49 -32.50 -39.76
C LEU A 9 -38.75 -32.93 -38.49
N LEU A 10 -37.42 -33.01 -38.57
CA LEU A 10 -36.54 -33.22 -37.43
C LEU A 10 -36.42 -31.89 -36.66
N ILE A 11 -37.11 -31.77 -35.51
CA ILE A 11 -36.93 -30.67 -34.57
C ILE A 11 -35.69 -30.96 -33.75
N LEU A 12 -34.59 -30.29 -34.07
CA LEU A 12 -33.35 -30.31 -33.31
C LEU A 12 -33.50 -29.35 -32.10
N THR A 13 -33.90 -29.86 -30.96
CA THR A 13 -33.92 -29.09 -29.70
C THR A 13 -32.49 -28.86 -29.24
N ALA A 14 -31.93 -27.70 -29.55
CA ALA A 14 -30.69 -27.21 -28.96
C ALA A 14 -30.94 -26.86 -27.49
N LEU A 15 -30.55 -27.74 -26.62
CA LEU A 15 -30.44 -27.46 -25.17
C LEU A 15 -29.33 -26.43 -24.97
N PHE A 16 -29.67 -25.15 -24.97
CA PHE A 16 -28.82 -24.12 -24.42
C PHE A 16 -28.70 -24.33 -22.92
N SER A 17 -27.62 -24.96 -22.50
CA SER A 17 -27.19 -24.96 -21.09
C SER A 17 -26.87 -23.51 -20.72
N LEU A 18 -27.84 -22.83 -20.14
CA LEU A 18 -27.58 -21.60 -19.37
C LEU A 18 -26.66 -22.00 -18.22
N LYS A 19 -25.36 -21.90 -18.44
CA LYS A 19 -24.41 -21.82 -17.31
C LYS A 19 -24.84 -20.60 -16.52
N SER A 20 -25.57 -20.83 -15.45
CA SER A 20 -25.78 -19.87 -14.40
C SER A 20 -24.39 -19.42 -13.94
N TRP A 21 -24.04 -18.20 -14.26
CA TRP A 21 -22.90 -17.50 -13.67
C TRP A 21 -23.30 -17.10 -12.24
N ALA A 22 -23.59 -18.08 -11.41
CA ALA A 22 -23.44 -17.89 -9.97
C ALA A 22 -21.94 -17.79 -9.76
N GLY A 23 -21.41 -16.56 -9.66
CA GLY A 23 -20.03 -16.35 -9.26
C GLY A 23 -19.77 -17.19 -8.00
N GLU A 24 -18.59 -17.79 -7.93
CA GLU A 24 -18.17 -18.49 -6.71
C GLU A 24 -18.43 -17.58 -5.49
N PRO A 25 -18.87 -18.13 -4.35
CA PRO A 25 -19.11 -17.33 -3.16
C PRO A 25 -17.83 -16.57 -2.84
N GLN A 26 -17.87 -15.26 -3.07
CA GLN A 26 -16.73 -14.40 -2.80
C GLN A 26 -16.63 -14.26 -1.30
N ALA A 27 -15.52 -14.70 -0.71
CA ALA A 27 -15.27 -14.52 0.71
C ALA A 27 -15.32 -13.03 1.04
N GLY A 28 -16.11 -12.65 2.04
CA GLY A 28 -16.28 -11.27 2.41
C GLY A 28 -15.16 -10.80 3.33
N TYR A 29 -14.17 -10.11 2.80
CA TYR A 29 -13.15 -9.44 3.59
C TYR A 29 -13.44 -7.95 3.69
N ALA A 30 -13.31 -7.37 4.88
CA ALA A 30 -13.43 -5.94 5.10
C ALA A 30 -12.30 -5.43 6.00
N THR A 31 -11.88 -4.20 5.77
CA THR A 31 -10.81 -3.60 6.56
C THR A 31 -10.93 -2.10 6.68
N VAL A 32 -10.49 -1.55 7.79
CA VAL A 32 -10.26 -0.11 7.96
C VAL A 32 -8.78 0.25 7.73
N ASP A 33 -7.93 -0.75 7.50
CA ASP A 33 -6.48 -0.60 7.38
C ASP A 33 -6.04 -0.71 5.92
N TRP A 34 -5.41 0.33 5.42
CA TRP A 34 -4.98 0.39 4.02
C TRP A 34 -3.85 -0.59 3.70
N SER A 35 -2.97 -0.89 4.66
CA SER A 35 -1.89 -1.88 4.47
C SER A 35 -2.46 -3.29 4.32
N VAL A 36 -3.57 -3.57 5.02
CA VAL A 36 -4.34 -4.80 4.81
C VAL A 36 -5.05 -4.78 3.47
N ALA A 37 -5.69 -3.64 3.10
CA ALA A 37 -6.42 -3.53 1.84
C ALA A 37 -5.51 -3.79 0.63
N GLU A 38 -4.33 -3.16 0.56
CA GLU A 38 -3.37 -3.40 -0.52
C GLU A 38 -2.85 -4.84 -0.55
N THR A 39 -2.64 -5.43 0.64
CA THR A 39 -2.20 -6.83 0.75
C THR A 39 -3.27 -7.78 0.23
N LEU A 40 -4.53 -7.60 0.62
CA LEU A 40 -5.65 -8.41 0.12
C LEU A 40 -5.78 -8.33 -1.40
N ILE A 41 -5.65 -7.13 -1.98
CA ILE A 41 -5.67 -6.95 -3.45
C ILE A 41 -4.51 -7.70 -4.10
N ALA A 42 -3.29 -7.58 -3.56
CA ALA A 42 -2.12 -8.25 -4.10
C ALA A 42 -2.17 -9.79 -3.98
N LEU A 43 -2.92 -10.29 -3.00
CA LEU A 43 -3.19 -11.73 -2.82
C LEU A 43 -4.43 -12.21 -3.60
N GLU A 44 -4.93 -11.42 -4.53
CA GLU A 44 -6.07 -11.75 -5.40
C GLU A 44 -7.38 -12.03 -4.61
N GLN A 45 -7.51 -11.41 -3.42
CA GLN A 45 -8.70 -11.45 -2.57
C GLN A 45 -9.12 -10.02 -2.16
N PRO A 46 -9.54 -9.19 -3.11
CA PRO A 46 -9.82 -7.79 -2.84
C PRO A 46 -10.92 -7.62 -1.77
N PRO A 47 -10.81 -6.61 -0.92
CA PRO A 47 -11.79 -6.38 0.13
C PRO A 47 -13.13 -5.91 -0.44
N LEU A 48 -14.23 -6.41 0.16
CA LEU A 48 -15.60 -5.95 -0.08
C LEU A 48 -15.79 -4.49 0.37
N ALA A 49 -15.14 -4.11 1.47
CA ALA A 49 -15.29 -2.81 2.08
C ALA A 49 -13.98 -2.32 2.69
N VAL A 50 -13.71 -1.01 2.55
CA VAL A 50 -12.48 -0.36 3.03
C VAL A 50 -12.81 0.95 3.73
N GLY A 51 -12.09 1.28 4.80
CA GLY A 51 -12.22 2.58 5.48
C GLY A 51 -11.57 3.72 4.71
N ASP A 52 -12.27 4.87 4.63
CA ASP A 52 -11.80 6.14 4.07
C ASP A 52 -11.20 6.00 2.66
N MET A 53 -12.02 5.52 1.74
CA MET A 53 -11.62 5.28 0.35
C MET A 53 -11.13 6.55 -0.36
N LYS A 54 -11.70 7.70 -0.03
CA LYS A 54 -11.27 8.98 -0.63
C LYS A 54 -9.81 9.30 -0.29
N SER A 55 -9.44 9.15 0.97
CA SER A 55 -8.04 9.34 1.39
C SER A 55 -7.15 8.22 0.87
N TYR A 56 -7.64 6.98 0.80
CA TYR A 56 -6.92 5.87 0.18
C TYR A 56 -6.44 6.25 -1.24
N GLN A 57 -7.33 6.73 -2.09
CA GLN A 57 -7.00 7.14 -3.46
C GLN A 57 -5.95 8.26 -3.54
N THR A 58 -5.89 9.12 -2.51
CA THR A 58 -4.90 10.22 -2.45
C THR A 58 -3.52 9.75 -1.99
N TRP A 59 -3.47 8.85 -1.01
CA TRP A 59 -2.24 8.45 -0.33
C TRP A 59 -1.62 7.18 -0.89
N MET A 60 -2.46 6.22 -1.28
CA MET A 60 -2.01 4.92 -1.80
C MET A 60 -1.72 4.99 -3.30
N ILE A 61 -2.62 5.59 -4.06
CA ILE A 61 -2.66 5.61 -5.53
C ILE A 61 -2.74 4.20 -6.13
N GLU A 62 -1.87 3.30 -5.75
CA GLU A 62 -1.83 1.89 -6.17
C GLU A 62 -1.53 0.98 -4.98
N PRO A 63 -2.14 -0.23 -4.96
CA PRO A 63 -3.13 -0.72 -5.93
C PRO A 63 -4.46 0.03 -5.80
N GLN A 64 -5.16 0.22 -6.92
CA GLN A 64 -6.50 0.80 -6.88
C GLN A 64 -7.50 -0.17 -6.27
N LEU A 65 -8.47 0.37 -5.53
CA LEU A 65 -9.58 -0.43 -5.03
C LEU A 65 -10.47 -0.84 -6.20
N PRO A 66 -10.96 -2.11 -6.24
CA PRO A 66 -11.88 -2.55 -7.27
C PRO A 66 -13.17 -1.73 -7.30
N GLU A 67 -13.78 -1.65 -8.48
CA GLU A 67 -15.12 -1.10 -8.63
C GLU A 67 -16.13 -1.89 -7.75
N GLY A 68 -17.01 -1.17 -7.06
CA GLY A 68 -17.97 -1.79 -6.15
C GLY A 68 -17.47 -1.98 -4.73
N THR A 69 -16.20 -1.69 -4.41
CA THR A 69 -15.75 -1.66 -3.02
C THR A 69 -16.55 -0.61 -2.23
N LEU A 70 -17.03 -0.98 -1.04
CA LEU A 70 -17.84 -0.11 -0.17
C LEU A 70 -16.94 0.74 0.73
N ASP A 71 -17.32 2.02 0.92
CA ASP A 71 -16.60 2.92 1.81
C ASP A 71 -17.17 2.84 3.23
N LEU A 72 -16.37 2.35 4.17
CA LEU A 72 -16.74 2.28 5.59
C LEU A 72 -16.67 3.63 6.31
N GLY A 73 -16.29 4.70 5.63
CA GLY A 73 -16.08 6.03 6.23
C GLY A 73 -14.80 6.11 7.05
N ILE A 74 -14.74 7.00 8.03
CA ILE A 74 -13.53 7.31 8.81
C ILE A 74 -12.98 6.06 9.49
N ARG A 75 -11.70 5.76 9.25
CA ARG A 75 -11.06 4.50 9.69
C ARG A 75 -11.18 4.20 11.19
N LEU A 76 -11.05 5.21 12.06
CA LEU A 76 -11.20 5.04 13.52
C LEU A 76 -12.66 5.14 14.01
N GLN A 77 -13.57 5.59 13.15
CA GLN A 77 -15.00 5.71 13.44
C GLN A 77 -15.81 5.28 12.21
N PRO A 78 -15.72 3.99 11.81
CA PRO A 78 -16.42 3.52 10.63
C PRO A 78 -17.94 3.58 10.80
N ASN A 79 -18.64 3.62 9.67
CA ASN A 79 -20.09 3.61 9.63
C ASN A 79 -20.64 2.25 10.06
N MET A 80 -21.12 2.17 11.32
CA MET A 80 -21.59 0.92 11.92
C MET A 80 -22.90 0.42 11.29
N GLU A 81 -23.73 1.30 10.70
CA GLU A 81 -24.96 0.90 9.99
C GLU A 81 -24.58 0.14 8.71
N LEU A 82 -23.61 0.67 7.96
CA LEU A 82 -23.10 -0.03 6.78
C LEU A 82 -22.45 -1.36 7.15
N ILE A 83 -21.65 -1.39 8.22
CA ILE A 83 -21.01 -2.63 8.71
C ILE A 83 -22.07 -3.68 9.05
N ALA A 84 -23.18 -3.29 9.70
CA ALA A 84 -24.29 -4.19 10.01
C ALA A 84 -24.95 -4.78 8.73
N MET A 85 -24.87 -4.09 7.62
CA MET A 85 -25.40 -4.56 6.33
C MET A 85 -24.44 -5.48 5.58
N LEU A 86 -23.11 -5.41 5.83
CA LEU A 86 -22.11 -6.18 5.08
C LEU A 86 -22.39 -7.68 5.01
N PRO A 87 -22.88 -8.37 6.08
CA PRO A 87 -23.18 -9.80 6.00
C PRO A 87 -24.21 -10.16 4.92
N HIS A 88 -25.06 -9.21 4.49
CA HIS A 88 -26.03 -9.43 3.42
C HIS A 88 -25.39 -9.46 2.01
N PHE A 89 -24.15 -8.94 1.87
CA PHE A 89 -23.40 -8.96 0.62
C PHE A 89 -22.50 -10.19 0.47
N VAL A 90 -22.39 -11.03 1.50
CA VAL A 90 -21.58 -12.25 1.49
C VAL A 90 -22.47 -13.48 1.35
N ASN A 91 -22.20 -14.28 0.31
CA ASN A 91 -22.89 -15.54 0.08
C ASN A 91 -22.19 -16.67 0.84
N ALA A 92 -22.80 -17.17 1.92
CA ALA A 92 -22.44 -18.44 2.59
C ALA A 92 -21.08 -18.53 3.31
N GLN A 93 -20.26 -17.49 3.34
CA GLN A 93 -19.03 -17.42 4.15
C GLN A 93 -19.19 -16.33 5.22
N PRO A 94 -18.68 -16.54 6.44
CA PRO A 94 -18.69 -15.47 7.44
C PRO A 94 -17.85 -14.29 6.94
N LEU A 95 -18.37 -13.07 7.14
CA LEU A 95 -17.61 -11.84 6.94
C LEU A 95 -16.36 -11.86 7.83
N THR A 96 -15.23 -11.44 7.28
CA THR A 96 -13.96 -11.41 8.00
C THR A 96 -13.36 -10.03 7.96
N PHE A 97 -13.18 -9.44 9.13
CA PHE A 97 -12.46 -8.18 9.32
C PHE A 97 -11.00 -8.47 9.63
N ILE A 98 -10.10 -7.82 8.89
CA ILE A 98 -8.66 -7.91 9.13
C ILE A 98 -8.12 -6.48 9.23
N HIS A 99 -7.40 -6.15 10.27
CA HIS A 99 -6.74 -4.85 10.44
C HIS A 99 -5.54 -4.96 11.39
N SER A 100 -4.69 -3.93 11.42
CA SER A 100 -3.58 -3.91 12.36
C SER A 100 -4.04 -3.66 13.79
N ALA A 101 -3.19 -4.00 14.76
CA ALA A 101 -3.45 -3.76 16.17
C ALA A 101 -3.71 -2.27 16.50
N PHE A 102 -3.30 -1.34 15.63
CA PHE A 102 -3.63 0.07 15.73
C PHE A 102 -5.16 0.32 15.78
N TYR A 103 -5.94 -0.55 15.15
CA TYR A 103 -7.40 -0.48 15.11
C TYR A 103 -8.10 -1.44 16.09
N ALA A 104 -7.37 -2.07 17.01
CA ALA A 104 -7.92 -3.08 17.92
C ALA A 104 -9.09 -2.57 18.78
N ALA A 105 -9.18 -1.26 19.01
CA ALA A 105 -10.35 -0.65 19.69
C ALA A 105 -11.69 -0.84 18.96
N LEU A 106 -11.66 -1.30 17.69
CA LEU A 106 -12.86 -1.62 16.91
C LEU A 106 -13.29 -3.09 17.06
N ASN A 107 -12.46 -3.97 17.62
CA ASN A 107 -12.70 -5.42 17.65
C ASN A 107 -14.08 -5.77 18.23
N ASP A 108 -14.40 -5.24 19.41
CA ASP A 108 -15.67 -5.54 20.08
C ASP A 108 -16.90 -5.02 19.30
N LYS A 109 -16.70 -3.95 18.52
CA LYS A 109 -17.76 -3.39 17.67
C LYS A 109 -17.98 -4.19 16.40
N LEU A 110 -16.94 -4.83 15.88
CA LEU A 110 -16.95 -5.60 14.62
C LEU A 110 -17.34 -7.07 14.86
N ALA A 111 -16.97 -7.64 16.02
CA ALA A 111 -17.20 -9.04 16.35
C ALA A 111 -18.65 -9.54 16.19
N PRO A 112 -19.70 -8.72 16.43
CA PRO A 112 -21.09 -9.14 16.18
C PRO A 112 -21.41 -9.41 14.69
N TYR A 113 -20.60 -8.92 13.76
CA TYR A 113 -20.87 -8.97 12.32
C TYR A 113 -19.96 -9.94 11.55
N GLY A 114 -18.91 -10.46 12.18
CA GLY A 114 -18.00 -11.41 11.53
C GLY A 114 -16.77 -11.73 12.37
N ASN A 115 -15.89 -12.55 11.80
CA ASN A 115 -14.60 -12.83 12.43
C ASN A 115 -13.71 -11.59 12.41
N VAL A 116 -12.93 -11.37 13.47
CA VAL A 116 -12.02 -10.22 13.57
C VAL A 116 -10.61 -10.73 13.83
N TYR A 117 -9.67 -10.35 12.97
CA TYR A 117 -8.24 -10.68 13.07
C TYR A 117 -7.40 -9.43 13.15
N ASN A 118 -6.43 -9.43 14.06
CA ASN A 118 -5.40 -8.39 14.12
C ASN A 118 -4.07 -8.93 13.60
N VAL A 119 -3.43 -8.15 12.73
CA VAL A 119 -2.10 -8.43 12.18
C VAL A 119 -1.14 -7.28 12.51
N GLU A 120 0.14 -7.56 12.64
CA GLU A 120 1.10 -6.59 13.14
C GLU A 120 2.16 -6.24 12.11
N PHE A 121 1.91 -5.20 11.31
CA PHE A 121 2.89 -4.66 10.37
C PHE A 121 3.98 -3.84 11.07
N TYR A 122 3.60 -3.06 12.07
CA TYR A 122 4.45 -2.06 12.74
C TYR A 122 4.51 -2.33 14.23
N LYS A 123 5.60 -2.94 14.65
CA LYS A 123 5.94 -3.23 16.04
C LYS A 123 7.46 -3.12 16.22
N ALA A 124 7.94 -3.24 17.43
CA ALA A 124 9.37 -3.32 17.71
C ALA A 124 10.04 -4.48 16.94
N GLY A 125 11.28 -4.28 16.53
CA GLY A 125 12.06 -5.24 15.74
C GLY A 125 12.35 -4.74 14.33
N ASN A 126 12.66 -5.65 13.43
CA ASN A 126 12.98 -5.33 12.04
C ASN A 126 11.71 -5.02 11.25
N ALA A 127 11.62 -3.82 10.67
CA ALA A 127 10.43 -3.36 9.93
C ALA A 127 10.09 -4.27 8.74
N TRP A 128 11.09 -4.72 7.98
CA TRP A 128 10.88 -5.61 6.83
C TRP A 128 10.36 -6.97 7.26
N GLU A 129 10.98 -7.58 8.27
CA GLU A 129 10.55 -8.89 8.80
C GLU A 129 9.12 -8.82 9.35
N ASN A 130 8.77 -7.72 10.03
CA ASN A 130 7.41 -7.50 10.53
C ASN A 130 6.38 -7.45 9.38
N VAL A 131 6.68 -6.72 8.31
CA VAL A 131 5.80 -6.61 7.14
C VAL A 131 5.67 -7.95 6.42
N VAL A 132 6.74 -8.71 6.26
CA VAL A 132 6.70 -10.07 5.70
C VAL A 132 5.85 -11.00 6.56
N ALA A 133 6.05 -10.99 7.89
CA ALA A 133 5.28 -11.82 8.82
C ALA A 133 3.79 -11.49 8.80
N ALA A 134 3.44 -10.19 8.78
CA ALA A 134 2.04 -9.75 8.68
C ALA A 134 1.40 -10.17 7.34
N THR A 135 2.12 -10.07 6.24
CA THR A 135 1.66 -10.52 4.92
C THR A 135 1.43 -12.04 4.91
N GLN A 136 2.33 -12.82 5.52
CA GLN A 136 2.17 -14.28 5.67
C GLN A 136 0.97 -14.63 6.55
N GLU A 137 0.74 -13.87 7.63
CA GLU A 137 -0.42 -14.04 8.50
C GLU A 137 -1.74 -13.81 7.75
N ILE A 138 -1.83 -12.72 6.98
CA ILE A 138 -2.99 -12.46 6.12
C ILE A 138 -3.17 -13.61 5.13
N GLY A 139 -2.10 -14.07 4.48
CA GLY A 139 -2.17 -15.21 3.55
C GLY A 139 -2.71 -16.49 4.18
N ARG A 140 -2.41 -16.74 5.48
CA ARG A 140 -2.99 -17.88 6.22
C ARG A 140 -4.47 -17.66 6.54
N ILE A 141 -4.85 -16.45 6.97
CA ILE A 141 -6.25 -16.12 7.29
C ILE A 141 -7.16 -16.30 6.07
N ILE A 142 -6.67 -15.94 4.88
CA ILE A 142 -7.46 -15.99 3.63
C ILE A 142 -7.20 -17.26 2.80
N ASP A 143 -6.42 -18.21 3.32
CA ASP A 143 -6.03 -19.46 2.63
C ASP A 143 -5.36 -19.23 1.27
N LYS A 144 -4.40 -18.30 1.22
CA LYS A 144 -3.63 -17.93 0.01
C LYS A 144 -2.10 -17.93 0.23
N PRO A 145 -1.51 -18.97 0.83
CA PRO A 145 -0.07 -19.00 1.11
C PRO A 145 0.79 -18.93 -0.17
N GLU A 146 0.31 -19.52 -1.28
CA GLU A 146 1.03 -19.49 -2.56
C GLU A 146 1.07 -18.09 -3.18
N ALA A 147 -0.02 -17.32 -3.04
CA ALA A 147 -0.05 -15.94 -3.50
C ALA A 147 0.95 -15.07 -2.72
N VAL A 148 1.14 -15.34 -1.42
CA VAL A 148 2.18 -14.68 -0.62
C VAL A 148 3.57 -14.99 -1.16
N GLN A 149 3.88 -16.25 -1.47
CA GLN A 149 5.17 -16.63 -2.04
C GLN A 149 5.42 -15.93 -3.38
N LYS A 150 4.42 -15.88 -4.24
CA LYS A 150 4.47 -15.16 -5.52
C LYS A 150 4.74 -13.66 -5.31
N LEU A 151 4.04 -13.02 -4.37
CA LEU A 151 4.21 -11.60 -4.06
C LEU A 151 5.63 -11.29 -3.59
N LEU A 152 6.18 -12.09 -2.67
CA LEU A 152 7.55 -11.96 -2.17
C LEU A 152 8.59 -12.22 -3.26
N ALA A 153 8.35 -13.21 -4.14
CA ALA A 153 9.24 -13.50 -5.27
C ALA A 153 9.26 -12.32 -6.26
N ASN A 154 8.11 -11.73 -6.58
CA ASN A 154 8.02 -10.55 -7.44
C ASN A 154 8.79 -9.36 -6.85
N TYR A 155 8.61 -9.09 -5.55
CA TYR A 155 9.38 -8.06 -4.87
C TYR A 155 10.90 -8.31 -4.98
N SER A 156 11.35 -9.54 -4.74
CA SER A 156 12.76 -9.90 -4.83
C SER A 156 13.31 -9.74 -6.26
N GLN A 157 12.50 -10.03 -7.28
CA GLN A 157 12.85 -9.80 -8.68
C GLN A 157 13.00 -8.30 -8.99
N ASP A 158 12.11 -7.46 -8.44
CA ASP A 158 12.23 -6.01 -8.60
C ASP A 158 13.51 -5.47 -7.97
N ILE A 159 13.87 -5.90 -6.76
CA ILE A 159 15.16 -5.55 -6.14
C ILE A 159 16.33 -6.00 -7.03
N ALA A 160 16.34 -7.25 -7.46
CA ALA A 160 17.42 -7.79 -8.31
C ALA A 160 17.56 -7.06 -9.66
N LYS A 161 16.44 -6.60 -10.22
CA LYS A 161 16.40 -5.82 -11.46
C LYS A 161 17.00 -4.43 -11.27
N TYR A 162 16.60 -3.72 -10.22
CA TYR A 162 16.97 -2.32 -10.07
C TYR A 162 18.31 -2.10 -9.33
N GLN A 163 18.69 -2.96 -8.40
CA GLN A 163 19.94 -2.82 -7.64
C GLN A 163 21.17 -2.55 -8.49
N PRO A 164 21.48 -3.34 -9.56
CA PRO A 164 22.65 -3.08 -10.39
C PRO A 164 22.55 -1.77 -11.19
N LEU A 165 21.36 -1.35 -11.60
CA LEU A 165 21.13 -0.10 -12.31
C LEU A 165 21.35 1.12 -11.41
N LEU A 166 21.10 0.96 -10.12
CA LEU A 166 21.18 2.03 -9.12
C LEU A 166 22.56 2.13 -8.45
N GLN A 167 23.42 1.14 -8.64
CA GLN A 167 24.75 1.10 -8.05
C GLN A 167 25.56 2.40 -8.25
N PRO A 168 25.55 3.08 -9.42
CA PRO A 168 26.26 4.34 -9.61
C PRO A 168 25.77 5.50 -8.74
N PHE A 169 24.60 5.39 -8.13
CA PHE A 169 23.97 6.41 -7.31
C PHE A 169 24.16 6.18 -5.80
N THR A 170 24.78 5.07 -5.39
CA THR A 170 24.89 4.66 -3.98
C THR A 170 26.01 5.38 -3.21
N ASP A 171 26.76 6.24 -3.85
CA ASP A 171 27.84 7.05 -3.28
C ASP A 171 27.36 8.11 -2.28
N ARG A 172 26.08 8.47 -2.35
CA ARG A 172 25.44 9.47 -1.49
C ARG A 172 24.41 8.82 -0.56
N PRO A 173 24.43 9.10 0.75
CA PRO A 173 23.39 8.64 1.66
C PRO A 173 22.05 9.33 1.33
N VAL A 174 20.95 8.64 1.60
CA VAL A 174 19.59 9.08 1.24
C VAL A 174 18.83 9.50 2.49
N ALA A 175 18.27 10.71 2.47
CA ALA A 175 17.25 11.14 3.43
C ALA A 175 15.87 11.04 2.79
N LEU A 176 15.03 10.16 3.29
CA LEU A 176 13.64 9.99 2.86
C LEU A 176 12.74 10.85 3.74
N VAL A 177 11.99 11.75 3.15
CA VAL A 177 11.14 12.67 3.92
C VAL A 177 9.74 12.84 3.31
N GLN A 178 8.80 13.23 4.17
CA GLN A 178 7.47 13.66 3.77
C GLN A 178 7.08 14.91 4.56
N PHE A 179 6.76 16.00 3.90
CA PHE A 179 6.36 17.23 4.58
C PHE A 179 4.98 17.09 5.24
N ILE A 180 4.88 17.49 6.50
CA ILE A 180 3.63 17.58 7.27
C ILE A 180 3.03 18.98 7.08
N ASP A 181 3.89 19.99 7.20
CA ASP A 181 3.58 21.40 7.00
C ASP A 181 4.84 22.15 6.54
N THR A 182 4.80 23.48 6.50
CA THR A 182 5.92 24.33 6.03
C THR A 182 7.13 24.37 6.95
N ARG A 183 7.04 23.80 8.14
CA ARG A 183 8.11 23.76 9.16
C ARG A 183 8.50 22.37 9.58
N HIS A 184 7.59 21.39 9.47
CA HIS A 184 7.76 20.03 9.97
C HIS A 184 7.70 19.01 8.86
N LEU A 185 8.49 17.98 9.00
CA LEU A 185 8.50 16.83 8.10
C LEU A 185 8.74 15.54 8.90
N ARG A 186 8.22 14.45 8.36
CA ARG A 186 8.64 13.12 8.76
C ARG A 186 9.94 12.80 8.06
N ILE A 187 10.92 12.31 8.80
CA ILE A 187 12.12 11.69 8.25
C ILE A 187 12.11 10.20 8.59
N TYR A 188 12.35 9.37 7.60
CA TYR A 188 12.28 7.91 7.73
C TYR A 188 13.67 7.35 7.99
N GLY A 189 13.81 6.58 9.08
CA GLY A 189 15.06 5.91 9.45
C GLY A 189 15.26 4.57 8.74
N GLU A 190 16.37 3.91 9.05
CA GLU A 190 16.69 2.57 8.49
C GLU A 190 15.61 1.55 8.83
N ASN A 191 15.03 1.62 10.03
CA ASN A 191 13.96 0.73 10.47
C ASN A 191 12.56 1.24 10.09
N SER A 192 12.43 1.77 8.89
CA SER A 192 11.13 2.02 8.23
C SER A 192 10.98 1.08 7.03
N LEU A 193 9.75 0.92 6.53
CA LEU A 193 9.53 0.14 5.30
C LEU A 193 10.42 0.67 4.15
N LEU A 194 10.39 1.98 3.93
CA LEU A 194 11.13 2.60 2.83
C LEU A 194 12.64 2.61 3.10
N GLY A 195 13.07 2.76 4.35
CA GLY A 195 14.46 2.62 4.78
C GLY A 195 15.01 1.22 4.49
N ALA A 196 14.22 0.19 4.80
CA ALA A 196 14.59 -1.20 4.49
C ALA A 196 14.69 -1.45 2.97
N VAL A 197 13.81 -0.84 2.17
CA VAL A 197 13.87 -0.95 0.70
C VAL A 197 15.14 -0.30 0.14
N ILE A 198 15.49 0.93 0.54
CA ILE A 198 16.70 1.57 0.02
C ILE A 198 17.96 0.82 0.45
N GLN A 199 17.97 0.22 1.64
CA GLN A 199 19.08 -0.62 2.09
C GLN A 199 19.24 -1.86 1.20
N GLN A 200 18.16 -2.53 0.84
CA GLN A 200 18.18 -3.67 -0.08
C GLN A 200 18.61 -3.27 -1.50
N LEU A 201 18.36 -2.03 -1.91
CA LEU A 201 18.86 -1.46 -3.16
C LEU A 201 20.34 -0.99 -3.08
N GLY A 202 20.99 -1.13 -1.92
CA GLY A 202 22.40 -0.79 -1.72
C GLY A 202 22.67 0.62 -1.20
N PHE A 203 21.66 1.39 -0.85
CA PHE A 203 21.82 2.75 -0.30
C PHE A 203 21.97 2.75 1.21
N LYS A 204 22.62 3.79 1.73
CA LYS A 204 22.68 4.09 3.16
C LYS A 204 21.65 5.16 3.50
N ASN A 205 21.01 5.03 4.66
CA ASN A 205 20.16 6.09 5.19
C ASN A 205 21.04 7.24 5.73
N ALA A 206 20.64 8.48 5.43
CA ALA A 206 21.35 9.66 5.94
C ALA A 206 20.92 10.03 7.37
N TYR A 207 19.76 9.56 7.84
CA TYR A 207 19.23 9.81 9.17
C TYR A 207 19.50 8.61 10.06
N LEU A 208 20.51 8.74 10.93
CA LEU A 208 20.98 7.67 11.82
C LEU A 208 20.35 7.67 13.21
N PRO A 209 19.76 8.77 13.74
CA PRO A 209 19.11 8.73 15.04
C PRO A 209 18.01 7.67 15.11
N GLU A 210 17.76 7.18 16.32
CA GLU A 210 16.68 6.22 16.57
C GLU A 210 15.32 6.82 16.18
N VAL A 211 14.49 6.00 15.58
CA VAL A 211 13.12 6.32 15.16
C VAL A 211 12.12 5.51 15.97
N ASN A 212 10.86 5.94 15.98
CA ASN A 212 9.79 5.18 16.62
C ASN A 212 9.54 3.83 15.89
N TYR A 213 8.70 2.98 16.46
CA TYR A 213 8.39 1.67 15.86
C TYR A 213 7.66 1.75 14.49
N TRP A 214 7.15 2.94 14.12
CA TRP A 214 6.64 3.23 12.78
C TRP A 214 7.75 3.54 11.76
N GLY A 215 9.00 3.65 12.24
CA GLY A 215 10.16 3.89 11.40
C GLY A 215 10.41 5.36 11.03
N PHE A 216 9.83 6.33 11.73
CA PHE A 216 10.05 7.76 11.45
C PHE A 216 10.22 8.60 12.70
N GLN A 217 10.74 9.81 12.48
CA GLN A 217 10.78 10.90 13.44
C GLN A 217 10.12 12.13 12.80
N ASN A 218 9.37 12.90 13.61
CA ASN A 218 8.96 14.24 13.20
C ASN A 218 10.08 15.21 13.55
N ILE A 219 10.59 15.94 12.58
CA ILE A 219 11.64 16.92 12.76
C ILE A 219 11.24 18.27 12.18
N GLU A 220 11.89 19.33 12.67
CA GLU A 220 11.80 20.65 12.04
C GLU A 220 12.73 20.72 10.82
N ILE A 221 12.40 21.57 9.86
CA ILE A 221 13.22 21.82 8.67
C ILE A 221 14.66 22.26 9.02
N THR A 222 14.85 22.87 10.19
CA THR A 222 16.15 23.26 10.76
C THR A 222 17.07 22.08 11.01
N GLU A 223 16.51 20.92 11.36
CA GLU A 223 17.26 19.69 11.65
C GLU A 223 17.94 19.12 10.39
N LEU A 224 17.44 19.46 9.20
CA LEU A 224 18.06 19.04 7.93
C LEU A 224 19.50 19.53 7.79
N ALA A 225 19.87 20.62 8.48
CA ALA A 225 21.24 21.14 8.50
C ALA A 225 22.25 20.20 9.19
N LYS A 226 21.76 19.25 10.00
CA LYS A 226 22.58 18.25 10.70
C LYS A 226 22.90 17.03 9.83
N LEU A 227 22.22 16.86 8.71
CA LEU A 227 22.47 15.75 7.79
C LEU A 227 23.82 15.91 7.06
N PRO A 228 24.46 14.81 6.62
CA PRO A 228 25.66 14.88 5.81
C PRO A 228 25.49 15.81 4.60
N LYS A 229 26.51 16.63 4.30
CA LYS A 229 26.41 17.65 3.23
C LYS A 229 26.13 17.07 1.85
N ASN A 230 26.58 15.83 1.59
CA ASN A 230 26.37 15.12 0.34
C ASN A 230 25.05 14.29 0.31
N THR A 231 24.16 14.50 1.27
CA THR A 231 22.89 13.77 1.35
C THR A 231 22.07 13.97 0.07
N ARG A 232 21.56 12.88 -0.49
CA ARG A 232 20.49 12.89 -1.49
C ARG A 232 19.16 13.06 -0.77
N PHE A 233 18.52 14.19 -1.01
CA PHE A 233 17.25 14.52 -0.34
C PHE A 233 16.08 14.06 -1.20
N VAL A 234 15.28 13.14 -0.69
CA VAL A 234 14.17 12.50 -1.39
C VAL A 234 12.86 12.83 -0.69
N VAL A 235 11.98 13.51 -1.40
CA VAL A 235 10.67 13.96 -0.90
C VAL A 235 9.57 13.09 -1.48
N ILE A 236 8.72 12.56 -0.64
CA ILE A 236 7.63 11.66 -1.00
C ILE A 236 6.30 12.41 -0.94
N LYS A 237 5.54 12.37 -2.02
CA LYS A 237 4.16 12.88 -2.05
C LYS A 237 3.18 11.89 -1.36
N PRO A 238 1.98 12.32 -0.96
CA PRO A 238 1.50 13.69 -1.01
C PRO A 238 2.03 14.53 0.16
N TYR A 239 2.08 15.82 -0.06
CA TYR A 239 2.35 16.82 0.96
C TYR A 239 1.44 18.05 0.72
N PRO A 240 1.29 18.98 1.70
CA PRO A 240 0.46 20.17 1.51
C PRO A 240 0.88 21.01 0.29
N HIS A 241 -0.07 21.46 -0.50
CA HIS A 241 0.14 22.15 -1.78
C HIS A 241 0.95 23.46 -1.67
N ASN A 242 1.01 24.07 -0.49
CA ASN A 242 1.73 25.32 -0.25
C ASN A 242 3.23 25.11 0.10
N ILE A 243 3.72 23.86 0.17
CA ILE A 243 5.11 23.57 0.56
C ILE A 243 6.10 24.23 -0.41
N ALA A 244 5.93 24.04 -1.71
CA ALA A 244 6.82 24.61 -2.71
C ALA A 244 6.98 26.12 -2.55
N ALA A 245 5.86 26.84 -2.47
CA ALA A 245 5.84 28.30 -2.30
C ALA A 245 6.48 28.73 -0.96
N ALA A 246 6.22 28.02 0.12
CA ALA A 246 6.81 28.33 1.42
C ALA A 246 8.32 28.14 1.44
N LEU A 247 8.83 27.11 0.80
CA LEU A 247 10.27 26.81 0.73
C LEU A 247 11.03 27.87 -0.08
N THR A 248 10.43 28.46 -1.11
CA THR A 248 11.06 29.55 -1.87
C THR A 248 11.34 30.79 -1.02
N HIS A 249 10.60 31.00 0.06
CA HIS A 249 10.79 32.12 1.00
C HIS A 249 11.53 31.73 2.27
N ASN A 250 11.93 30.47 2.43
CA ASN A 250 12.66 30.00 3.59
C ASN A 250 14.18 30.15 3.38
N THR A 251 14.78 31.15 4.05
CA THR A 251 16.21 31.46 3.91
C THR A 251 17.12 30.33 4.32
N LEU A 252 16.76 29.55 5.35
CA LEU A 252 17.53 28.36 5.75
C LEU A 252 17.49 27.31 4.64
N TRP A 253 16.30 27.00 4.13
CA TRP A 253 16.15 26.02 3.04
C TRP A 253 17.03 26.36 1.85
N GLN A 254 17.03 27.63 1.42
CA GLN A 254 17.82 28.10 0.28
C GLN A 254 19.34 27.91 0.48
N GLN A 255 19.82 27.86 1.71
CA GLN A 255 21.24 27.67 2.05
C GLN A 255 21.64 26.21 2.22
N LEU A 256 20.67 25.29 2.33
CA LEU A 256 20.96 23.86 2.49
C LEU A 256 21.46 23.26 1.17
N PRO A 257 22.63 22.60 1.13
CA PRO A 257 23.11 21.94 -0.08
C PRO A 257 22.12 20.91 -0.64
N LEU A 258 21.43 20.16 0.22
CA LEU A 258 20.43 19.16 -0.15
C LEU A 258 19.15 19.74 -0.78
N ALA A 259 18.88 21.03 -0.57
CA ALA A 259 17.72 21.71 -1.14
C ALA A 259 17.91 22.12 -2.61
N LYS A 260 19.13 22.06 -3.16
CA LYS A 260 19.43 22.45 -4.53
C LYS A 260 18.86 21.48 -5.56
N GLU A 261 18.86 20.19 -5.24
CA GLU A 261 18.46 19.11 -6.14
C GLU A 261 17.62 18.05 -5.38
N PRO A 262 16.45 18.44 -4.85
CA PRO A 262 15.58 17.46 -4.20
C PRO A 262 14.98 16.52 -5.24
N LEU A 263 14.99 15.22 -4.95
CA LEU A 263 14.30 14.22 -5.74
C LEU A 263 12.87 14.10 -5.23
N ILE A 264 11.90 14.60 -6.00
CA ILE A 264 10.48 14.53 -5.65
C ILE A 264 9.89 13.25 -6.26
N LEU A 265 9.34 12.40 -5.41
CA LEU A 265 8.73 11.14 -5.85
C LEU A 265 7.19 11.20 -5.81
N PRO A 266 6.52 10.48 -6.71
CA PRO A 266 5.07 10.26 -6.64
C PRO A 266 4.63 9.74 -5.28
N ALA A 267 3.34 9.88 -5.00
CA ALA A 267 2.78 9.38 -3.75
C ALA A 267 2.90 7.84 -3.65
N VAL A 268 3.30 7.40 -2.48
CA VAL A 268 3.32 6.01 -2.05
C VAL A 268 3.00 5.95 -0.56
N TRP A 269 2.29 4.91 -0.14
CA TRP A 269 1.95 4.78 1.28
C TRP A 269 3.19 4.39 2.10
N THR A 270 3.64 5.31 2.92
CA THR A 270 4.88 5.16 3.70
C THR A 270 4.74 4.20 4.89
N PHE A 271 3.51 3.84 5.24
CA PHE A 271 3.14 2.83 6.24
C PHE A 271 2.48 1.61 5.57
N GLY A 272 2.90 1.29 4.37
CA GLY A 272 2.34 0.20 3.57
C GLY A 272 2.90 -1.18 3.91
N ALA A 273 2.53 -2.13 3.07
CA ALA A 273 3.00 -3.51 3.08
C ALA A 273 3.89 -3.79 1.85
N ILE A 274 4.00 -5.04 1.42
CA ILE A 274 4.81 -5.45 0.27
C ILE A 274 4.43 -4.70 -1.03
N PRO A 275 3.13 -4.47 -1.37
CA PRO A 275 2.78 -3.71 -2.58
C PRO A 275 3.33 -2.28 -2.56
N SER A 276 3.21 -1.56 -1.45
CA SER A 276 3.80 -0.24 -1.29
C SER A 276 5.32 -0.26 -1.39
N ALA A 277 5.99 -1.28 -0.85
CA ALA A 277 7.43 -1.48 -1.01
C ALA A 277 7.81 -1.68 -2.49
N GLN A 278 7.10 -2.52 -3.24
CA GLN A 278 7.32 -2.73 -4.68
C GLN A 278 7.15 -1.44 -5.49
N ARG A 279 6.06 -0.72 -5.21
CA ARG A 279 5.82 0.58 -5.83
C ARG A 279 6.97 1.55 -5.54
N PHE A 280 7.43 1.60 -4.28
CA PHE A 280 8.54 2.47 -3.89
C PHE A 280 9.84 2.10 -4.62
N VAL A 281 10.17 0.81 -4.78
CA VAL A 281 11.32 0.38 -5.61
C VAL A 281 11.25 1.00 -6.99
N SER A 282 10.09 0.90 -7.66
CA SER A 282 9.91 1.39 -9.03
C SER A 282 10.00 2.92 -9.13
N ILE A 283 9.30 3.67 -8.26
CA ILE A 283 9.30 5.13 -8.32
C ILE A 283 10.64 5.73 -7.91
N PHE A 284 11.34 5.13 -6.93
CA PHE A 284 12.66 5.56 -6.51
C PHE A 284 13.70 5.31 -7.61
N ALA A 285 13.68 4.13 -8.23
CA ALA A 285 14.56 3.80 -9.33
C ALA A 285 14.33 4.73 -10.53
N ASN A 286 13.08 4.89 -10.96
CA ASN A 286 12.75 5.78 -12.07
C ASN A 286 13.13 7.23 -11.77
N GLY A 287 12.91 7.70 -10.54
CA GLY A 287 13.31 9.02 -10.10
C GLY A 287 14.82 9.26 -10.20
N LEU A 288 15.64 8.28 -9.82
CA LEU A 288 17.09 8.37 -9.92
C LEU A 288 17.60 8.29 -11.37
N LEU A 289 16.99 7.46 -12.22
CA LEU A 289 17.42 7.23 -13.58
C LEU A 289 16.95 8.31 -14.55
N HIS A 290 15.77 8.88 -14.34
CA HIS A 290 15.10 9.75 -15.32
C HIS A 290 14.72 11.13 -14.74
N GLY A 291 14.94 11.36 -13.46
CA GLY A 291 14.50 12.55 -12.74
C GLY A 291 13.18 12.35 -12.02
N GLY A 292 12.97 13.14 -10.96
CA GLY A 292 11.74 13.16 -10.18
C GLY A 292 10.68 14.08 -10.77
N GLU A 293 9.55 14.17 -10.04
CA GLU A 293 8.50 15.16 -10.33
C GLU A 293 8.94 16.57 -9.91
N THR A 294 8.19 17.56 -10.34
CA THR A 294 8.31 18.94 -9.83
C THR A 294 7.56 19.11 -8.50
N TRP A 295 7.93 20.16 -7.77
CA TRP A 295 7.21 20.58 -6.55
C TRP A 295 5.71 20.81 -6.80
#